data_799e836082a6f6e045074763a7264d4d
#
_entry.id   799e836082a6f6e045074763a7264d4d
#
_cell.length_a   1.000
_cell.length_b   1.000
_cell.length_c   1.000
_cell.angle_alpha   90.00
_cell.angle_beta   90.00
_cell.angle_gamma   90.00
#
_symmetry.space_group_name_H-M   'P 1'
#
loop_
_entity.id
_entity.type
_entity.pdbx_description
1 polymer ?
#
loop_
_entity_poly.entity_id
_entity_poly.type
_entity_poly.pdbx_seq_one_letter_code
_entity_poly.pdbx_strand_id
1 'polypeptide(L)' 'MKDIQIGGDHYRTKAVQPWDAMEAWLTEEQFIGFLRGNAIKYHARAGSKGDPVIDYQKARHYLDKLIGVLENGK' A
#
# COMPACT_ATOMS: atom_id res chain seq x y z
N MET A 1 2.44 -20.58 -13.60
CA MET A 1 1.98 -20.31 -13.25
C MET A 1 1.26 -20.19 -13.11
N LYS A 2 1.03 -20.11 -13.05
CA LYS A 2 0.35 -19.83 -12.93
C LYS A 2 0.11 -19.10 -12.44
N ASP A 3 0.03 -18.91 -12.34
CA ASP A 3 -0.34 -18.26 -11.77
C ASP A 3 -0.60 -17.31 -11.81
N ILE A 4 -0.92 -16.91 -12.39
CA ILE A 4 -1.09 -15.89 -12.45
C ILE A 4 -2.19 -15.44 -12.61
N GLN A 5 -2.93 -15.48 -12.31
CA GLN A 5 -3.95 -15.15 -12.35
C GLN A 5 -4.24 -14.05 -12.18
N ILE A 6 -4.72 -13.56 -12.29
CA ILE A 6 -4.99 -12.42 -12.28
C ILE A 6 -6.23 -12.04 -11.68
N GLY A 7 -6.88 -11.69 -11.06
CA GLY A 7 -8.08 -11.32 -10.37
C GLY A 7 -7.76 -11.06 -8.94
N GLY A 8 -8.73 -10.64 -8.16
CA GLY A 8 -8.52 -10.31 -6.78
C GLY A 8 -8.04 -11.45 -5.93
N ASP A 9 -8.49 -12.64 -6.25
CA ASP A 9 -8.06 -13.80 -5.50
C ASP A 9 -6.59 -14.05 -5.61
N HIS A 10 -6.03 -13.60 -6.69
CA HIS A 10 -4.64 -13.78 -6.95
C HIS A 10 -3.79 -13.23 -5.83
N TYR A 11 -4.14 -12.05 -5.36
CA TYR A 11 -3.35 -11.44 -4.30
C TYR A 11 -3.58 -12.11 -2.96
N ARG A 12 -4.79 -12.59 -2.74
CA ARG A 12 -5.08 -13.24 -1.48
C ARG A 12 -4.36 -14.56 -1.32
N THR A 13 -4.11 -15.24 -2.43
CA THR A 13 -3.47 -16.53 -2.36
C THR A 13 -1.97 -16.45 -2.47
N LYS A 14 -1.45 -15.27 -2.75
CA LYS A 14 -0.02 -15.10 -2.86
C LYS A 14 0.54 -14.48 -1.61
N ALA A 15 1.74 -14.88 -1.29
CA ALA A 15 2.42 -14.31 -0.15
C ALA A 15 2.87 -12.88 -0.41
N VAL A 16 3.08 -12.53 -1.68
CA VAL A 16 3.66 -11.23 -2.01
C VAL A 16 2.55 -10.25 -2.38
N GLN A 17 2.48 -9.15 -1.67
CA GLN A 17 1.59 -8.06 -1.99
C GLN A 17 2.33 -7.07 -2.88
N PRO A 18 1.60 -6.22 -3.62
CA PRO A 18 2.28 -5.23 -4.46
C PRO A 18 3.29 -4.39 -3.72
N TRP A 19 3.01 -3.97 -2.52
CA TRP A 19 3.97 -3.13 -1.82
C TRP A 19 5.17 -3.92 -1.31
N ASP A 20 5.06 -5.24 -1.20
CA ASP A 20 6.22 -6.06 -0.86
C ASP A 20 7.22 -6.03 -2.01
N ALA A 21 6.73 -6.11 -3.24
CA ALA A 21 7.60 -6.00 -4.40
C ALA A 21 8.24 -4.64 -4.46
N MET A 22 7.47 -3.60 -4.17
CA MET A 22 8.01 -2.26 -4.19
C MET A 22 9.08 -2.07 -3.12
N GLU A 23 8.85 -2.63 -1.95
CA GLU A 23 9.84 -2.54 -0.88
C GLU A 23 11.14 -3.23 -1.30
N ALA A 24 11.03 -4.35 -1.99
CA ALA A 24 12.20 -5.10 -2.41
C ALA A 24 12.99 -4.40 -3.52
N TRP A 25 12.29 -3.69 -4.40
CA TRP A 25 12.92 -3.15 -5.60
C TRP A 25 13.30 -1.68 -5.51
N LEU A 26 12.59 -0.92 -4.68
CA LEU A 26 12.85 0.51 -4.55
C LEU A 26 13.86 0.76 -3.46
N THR A 27 14.54 1.89 -3.54
CA THR A 27 15.32 2.32 -2.40
C THR A 27 14.39 2.64 -1.25
N GLU A 28 14.94 2.71 -0.06
CA GLU A 28 14.13 3.06 1.10
C GLU A 28 13.43 4.41 0.90
N GLU A 29 14.16 5.38 0.40
CA GLU A 29 13.59 6.71 0.19
C GLU A 29 12.46 6.67 -0.83
N GLN A 30 12.64 5.90 -1.91
CA GLN A 30 11.60 5.78 -2.91
C GLN A 30 10.36 5.09 -2.33
N PHE A 31 10.56 4.08 -1.53
CA PHE A 31 9.44 3.36 -0.93
C PHE A 31 8.69 4.25 0.05
N ILE A 32 9.41 5.05 0.83
CA ILE A 32 8.77 6.02 1.71
C ILE A 32 7.89 6.97 0.91
N GLY A 33 8.40 7.45 -0.22
CA GLY A 33 7.61 8.33 -1.09
C GLY A 33 6.36 7.64 -1.62
N PHE A 34 6.49 6.38 -2.01
CA PHE A 34 5.36 5.60 -2.48
C PHE A 34 4.27 5.49 -1.41
N LEU A 35 4.68 5.19 -0.18
CA LEU A 35 3.72 5.05 0.91
C LEU A 35 3.05 6.39 1.25
N ARG A 36 3.85 7.46 1.30
CA ARG A 36 3.30 8.78 1.55
C ARG A 36 2.30 9.18 0.48
N GLY A 37 2.67 8.95 -0.76
CA GLY A 37 1.79 9.32 -1.87
C GLY A 37 0.47 8.61 -1.82
N ASN A 38 0.50 7.32 -1.47
CA ASN A 38 -0.75 6.58 -1.39
C ASN A 38 -1.60 7.03 -0.20
N ALA A 39 -0.98 7.33 0.93
CA ALA A 39 -1.71 7.84 2.08
C ALA A 39 -2.39 9.15 1.72
N ILE A 40 -1.67 10.05 1.05
CA ILE A 40 -2.23 11.32 0.64
C ILE A 40 -3.37 11.12 -0.35
N LYS A 41 -3.18 10.22 -1.31
CA LYS A 41 -4.19 9.95 -2.32
C LYS A 41 -5.50 9.51 -1.69
N TYR A 42 -5.44 8.55 -0.78
CA TYR A 42 -6.67 8.05 -0.19
C TYR A 42 -7.30 9.04 0.79
N HIS A 43 -6.47 9.78 1.51
CA HIS A 43 -6.99 10.83 2.37
C HIS A 43 -7.74 11.90 1.55
N ALA A 44 -7.12 12.32 0.46
CA ALA A 44 -7.71 13.37 -0.37
C ALA A 44 -8.99 12.90 -1.08
N ARG A 45 -9.03 11.62 -1.44
CA ARG A 45 -10.16 11.08 -2.17
C ARG A 45 -11.35 10.76 -1.29
N ALA A 46 -11.13 10.65 0.01
CA ALA A 46 -12.18 10.20 0.92
C ALA A 46 -13.41 11.08 0.79
N GLY A 47 -14.54 10.45 0.57
CA GLY A 47 -15.80 11.15 0.43
C GLY A 47 -16.17 11.56 -0.98
N SER A 48 -15.25 11.47 -1.94
CA SER A 48 -15.60 11.84 -3.31
C SER A 48 -16.22 10.68 -4.06
N LYS A 49 -15.94 9.46 -3.63
CA LYS A 49 -16.55 8.28 -4.22
C LYS A 49 -16.80 7.26 -3.13
N GLY A 50 -18.01 6.80 -3.04
CA GLY A 50 -18.32 5.74 -2.11
C GLY A 50 -18.10 6.15 -0.66
N ASP A 51 -17.86 5.16 0.17
CA ASP A 51 -17.79 5.32 1.61
C ASP A 51 -16.47 5.92 2.02
N PRO A 52 -16.46 7.11 2.62
CA PRO A 52 -15.20 7.73 3.03
C PRO A 52 -14.43 6.90 4.05
N VAL A 53 -15.13 6.09 4.85
CA VAL A 53 -14.45 5.27 5.85
C VAL A 53 -13.46 4.32 5.19
N ILE A 54 -13.84 3.75 4.05
CA ILE A 54 -12.95 2.83 3.35
C ILE A 54 -11.68 3.53 2.90
N ASP A 55 -11.81 4.72 2.34
CA ASP A 55 -10.64 5.46 1.90
C ASP A 55 -9.76 5.87 3.08
N TYR A 56 -10.36 6.27 4.18
CA TYR A 56 -9.56 6.60 5.35
C TYR A 56 -8.86 5.37 5.92
N GLN A 57 -9.51 4.22 5.86
CA GLN A 57 -8.85 2.99 6.29
C GLN A 57 -7.67 2.65 5.41
N LYS A 58 -7.81 2.89 4.11
CA LYS A 58 -6.69 2.67 3.20
C LYS A 58 -5.55 3.64 3.50
N ALA A 59 -5.87 4.90 3.74
CA ALA A 59 -4.84 5.86 4.09
C ALA A 59 -4.09 5.44 5.35
N ARG A 60 -4.85 4.99 6.35
CA ARG A 60 -4.24 4.53 7.60
C ARG A 60 -3.33 3.34 7.36
N HIS A 61 -3.76 2.44 6.50
CA HIS A 61 -2.99 1.24 6.18
C HIS A 61 -1.61 1.62 5.63
N TYR A 62 -1.58 2.58 4.72
CA TYR A 62 -0.30 3.04 4.16
C TYR A 62 0.53 3.78 5.20
N LEU A 63 -0.11 4.56 6.06
CA LEU A 63 0.61 5.26 7.11
C LEU A 63 1.20 4.30 8.14
N ASP A 64 0.47 3.26 8.49
CA ASP A 64 0.98 2.27 9.42
C ASP A 64 2.24 1.60 8.86
N LYS A 65 2.21 1.26 7.58
CA LYS A 65 3.39 0.68 6.96
C LYS A 65 4.53 1.67 6.95
N LEU A 66 4.24 2.91 6.63
CA LEU A 66 5.26 3.95 6.60
C LEU A 66 5.93 4.12 7.97
N ILE A 67 5.12 4.15 9.01
CA ILE A 67 5.65 4.26 10.36
C ILE A 67 6.56 3.09 10.67
N GLY A 68 6.15 1.89 10.29
CA GLY A 68 6.97 0.71 10.50
C GLY A 68 8.31 0.79 9.80
N VAL A 69 8.31 1.28 8.55
CA VAL A 69 9.53 1.44 7.80
C VAL A 69 10.46 2.42 8.48
N LEU A 70 9.92 3.54 8.93
CA LEU A 70 10.73 4.56 9.59
C LEU A 70 11.27 4.09 10.91
N GLU A 71 10.49 3.29 11.64
CA GLU A 71 10.93 2.80 12.93
C GLU A 71 12.00 1.72 12.79
N ASN A 72 11.88 0.88 11.78
CA ASN A 72 12.76 -0.27 11.64
C ASN A 72 13.85 -0.08 10.60
N GLY A 73 13.69 0.88 9.75
CA GLY A 73 14.61 1.10 8.64
C GLY A 73 15.83 1.90 9.02
N LYS A 74 15.91 2.28 10.28
CA LYS A 74 17.02 3.10 10.66
C LYS A 74 18.22 2.34 10.95
#